data_68f825f7a010552f62dd9744e760b25e
#
_entry.id   68f825f7a010552f62dd9744e760b25e
#
_cell.length_a   1.000
_cell.length_b   1.000
_cell.length_c   1.000
_cell.angle_alpha   90.00
_cell.angle_beta   90.00
_cell.angle_gamma   90.00
#
_symmetry.space_group_name_H-M   'P 1'
#
loop_
_entity.id
_entity.type
_entity.pdbx_description
1 polymer ?
#
loop_
_entity_poly.entity_id
_entity_poly.type
_entity_poly.pdbx_seq_one_letter_code
_entity_poly.pdbx_strand_id
1 'polypeptide(L)' 'MALKFRVELVWQDEKETASSIYLTGDGRVILQGRAISLQERAVLSLPPDGEMISVDRSLIRAIKAML' A
#
# COMPACT_ATOMS: atom_id res chain seq x y z
N MET A 1 -8.90 -18.05 -21.43
CA MET A 1 -9.70 -18.00 -20.23
C MET A 1 -9.35 -16.73 -19.43
N ALA A 2 -10.37 -16.05 -19.04
CA ALA A 2 -10.14 -14.83 -18.26
C ALA A 2 -9.81 -15.19 -16.81
N LEU A 3 -8.76 -14.63 -16.32
CA LEU A 3 -8.42 -14.75 -14.91
C LEU A 3 -9.38 -13.89 -14.13
N LYS A 4 -10.16 -14.50 -13.28
CA LYS A 4 -11.10 -13.75 -12.47
C LYS A 4 -10.44 -13.27 -11.19
N PHE A 5 -9.57 -12.32 -11.37
CA PHE A 5 -8.88 -11.71 -10.27
C PHE A 5 -9.71 -10.53 -9.77
N ARG A 6 -10.24 -10.64 -8.58
CA ARG A 6 -11.07 -9.59 -7.99
C ARG A 6 -10.24 -8.77 -7.04
N VAL A 7 -10.35 -7.47 -7.18
CA VAL A 7 -9.71 -6.51 -6.29
C VAL A 7 -10.77 -5.57 -5.79
N GLU A 8 -10.88 -5.43 -4.48
CA GLU A 8 -11.86 -4.58 -3.85
C GLU A 8 -11.18 -3.51 -3.03
N LEU A 9 -11.52 -2.26 -3.28
CA LEU A 9 -11.05 -1.14 -2.48
C LEU A 9 -11.81 -1.13 -1.16
N VAL A 10 -11.12 -1.29 -0.04
CA VAL A 10 -11.75 -1.31 1.28
C VAL A 10 -11.45 -0.06 2.10
N TRP A 11 -10.44 0.68 1.73
CA TRP A 11 -10.12 1.93 2.41
C TRP A 11 -9.27 2.81 1.51
N GLN A 12 -9.53 4.09 1.55
CA GLN A 12 -8.76 5.10 0.83
C GLN A 12 -8.72 6.36 1.65
N ASP A 13 -7.57 7.03 1.66
CA ASP A 13 -7.42 8.31 2.35
C ASP A 13 -8.27 9.36 1.64
N GLU A 14 -9.16 10.01 2.38
CA GLU A 14 -10.06 11.01 1.80
C GLU A 14 -9.35 12.30 1.41
N LYS A 15 -8.29 12.65 2.12
CA LYS A 15 -7.59 13.91 1.88
C LYS A 15 -6.62 13.83 0.71
N GLU A 16 -5.98 12.69 0.58
CA GLU A 16 -5.04 12.45 -0.50
C GLU A 16 -5.29 11.03 -0.99
N THR A 17 -5.22 10.84 -2.29
CA THR A 17 -5.40 9.51 -2.87
C THR A 17 -4.12 8.69 -2.83
N ALA A 18 -3.18 9.09 -1.97
CA ALA A 18 -1.86 8.48 -1.92
C ALA A 18 -1.81 7.14 -1.20
N SER A 19 -2.80 6.86 -0.34
CA SER A 19 -2.80 5.62 0.44
C SER A 19 -4.14 4.92 0.30
N SER A 20 -4.09 3.63 0.01
CA SER A 20 -5.30 2.82 -0.17
C SER A 20 -5.04 1.40 0.27
N ILE A 21 -6.10 0.71 0.65
CA ILE A 21 -6.04 -0.70 1.01
C ILE A 21 -7.01 -1.45 0.12
N TYR A 22 -6.53 -2.50 -0.53
CA TYR A 22 -7.33 -3.34 -1.40
C TYR A 22 -7.28 -4.78 -0.90
N LEU A 23 -8.37 -5.48 -1.02
CA LEU A 23 -8.41 -6.92 -0.79
C LEU A 23 -8.53 -7.63 -2.13
N THR A 24 -7.78 -8.72 -2.28
CA THR A 24 -7.84 -9.52 -3.50
C THR A 24 -8.71 -10.75 -3.27
N GLY A 25 -9.27 -11.27 -4.34
CA GLY A 25 -10.12 -12.46 -4.26
C GLY A 25 -9.38 -13.72 -3.84
N ASP A 26 -8.07 -13.73 -3.92
CA ASP A 26 -7.24 -14.88 -3.53
C ASP A 26 -6.70 -14.77 -2.10
N GLY A 27 -7.20 -13.83 -1.32
CA GLY A 27 -6.85 -13.73 0.11
C GLY A 27 -5.64 -12.88 0.42
N ARG A 28 -5.19 -12.06 -0.52
CA ARG A 28 -4.06 -11.16 -0.28
C ARG A 28 -4.55 -9.75 -0.04
N VAL A 29 -3.65 -8.91 0.46
CA VAL A 29 -3.89 -7.49 0.68
C VAL A 29 -2.91 -6.70 -0.17
N ILE A 30 -3.40 -5.70 -0.87
CA ILE A 30 -2.56 -4.80 -1.64
C ILE A 30 -2.65 -3.42 -1.01
N LEU A 31 -1.49 -2.83 -0.72
CA LEU A 31 -1.42 -1.48 -0.18
C LEU A 31 -0.87 -0.55 -1.24
N GLN A 32 -1.54 0.57 -1.44
CA GLN A 32 -1.06 1.62 -2.31
C GLN A 32 -0.42 2.72 -1.47
N GLY A 33 0.77 3.15 -1.85
CA GLY A 33 1.45 4.26 -1.21
C GLY A 33 2.26 5.01 -2.25
N ARG A 34 3.07 5.95 -1.80
CA ARG A 34 3.97 6.69 -2.67
C ARG A 34 5.29 5.98 -2.81
N ALA A 35 5.89 6.06 -3.99
CA ALA A 35 7.25 5.58 -4.16
C ALA A 35 8.18 6.39 -3.26
N ILE A 36 9.15 5.72 -2.64
CA ILE A 36 10.13 6.43 -1.82
C ILE A 36 11.08 7.21 -2.73
N SER A 37 11.47 8.40 -2.25
CA SER A 37 12.41 9.24 -2.97
C SER A 37 13.82 8.68 -2.89
N LEU A 38 14.69 9.16 -3.76
CA LEU A 38 16.10 8.80 -3.72
C LEU A 38 16.74 9.18 -2.39
N GLN A 39 16.31 10.30 -1.84
CA GLN A 39 16.80 10.79 -0.57
C GLN A 39 16.46 9.85 0.58
N GLU A 40 15.22 9.39 0.58
CA GLU A 40 14.77 8.42 1.58
C GLU A 40 15.49 7.08 1.45
N ARG A 41 15.74 6.63 0.23
CA ARG A 41 16.51 5.43 -0.01
C ARG A 41 17.93 5.53 0.54
N ALA A 42 18.55 6.69 0.38
CA ALA A 42 19.90 6.92 0.88
C ALA A 42 19.94 6.85 2.40
N VAL A 43 18.97 7.47 3.06
CA VAL A 43 18.89 7.46 4.53
C VAL A 43 18.67 6.06 5.08
N LEU A 44 17.85 5.28 4.41
CA LEU A 44 17.49 3.94 4.88
C LEU A 44 18.52 2.88 4.50
N SER A 45 19.46 3.20 3.62
CA SER A 45 20.46 2.24 3.13
C SER A 45 19.85 0.96 2.60
N LEU A 46 18.83 1.11 1.76
CA LEU A 46 18.08 -0.02 1.25
C LEU A 46 18.85 -0.81 0.20
N PRO A 47 18.64 -2.14 0.14
CA PRO A 47 19.19 -2.94 -0.94
C PRO A 47 18.62 -2.50 -2.29
N PRO A 48 19.40 -2.64 -3.38
CA PRO A 48 18.96 -2.15 -4.68
C PRO A 48 17.83 -2.96 -5.31
N ASP A 49 17.56 -4.15 -4.86
CA ASP A 49 16.57 -5.05 -5.44
C ASP A 49 15.23 -5.05 -4.71
N GLY A 50 15.07 -4.21 -3.73
CA GLY A 50 13.81 -4.12 -3.00
C GLY A 50 12.97 -2.93 -3.44
N GLU A 51 11.67 -3.08 -3.38
CA GLU A 51 10.74 -1.98 -3.59
C GLU A 51 10.08 -1.62 -2.28
N MET A 52 9.97 -0.33 -2.02
CA MET A 52 9.30 0.15 -0.81
C MET A 52 8.39 1.30 -1.16
N ILE A 53 7.33 1.42 -0.39
CA ILE A 53 6.39 2.52 -0.52
C ILE A 53 6.26 3.23 0.81
N SER A 54 5.89 4.48 0.75
CA SER A 54 5.58 5.29 1.91
C SER A 54 4.06 5.39 2.03
N VAL A 55 3.54 5.17 3.22
CA VAL A 55 2.10 5.28 3.48
C VAL A 55 1.87 6.20 4.68
N ASP A 56 0.69 6.79 4.73
CA ASP A 56 0.34 7.65 5.85
C ASP A 56 -0.04 6.85 7.08
N ARG A 57 0.13 7.45 8.23
CA ARG A 57 -0.28 6.83 9.50
C ARG A 57 -1.77 6.51 9.53
N SER A 58 -2.58 7.27 8.79
CA SER A 58 -4.01 7.00 8.67
C SER A 58 -4.29 5.60 8.14
N LEU A 59 -3.45 5.10 7.22
CA LEU A 59 -3.58 3.73 6.72
C LEU A 59 -3.35 2.71 7.83
N ILE A 60 -2.36 2.94 8.68
CA ILE A 60 -2.08 2.04 9.80
C ILE A 60 -3.24 2.02 10.79
N ARG A 61 -3.83 3.20 11.06
CA ARG A 61 -5.02 3.27 11.92
C ARG A 61 -6.19 2.52 11.33
N ALA A 62 -6.37 2.60 10.02
CA ALA A 62 -7.43 1.86 9.33
C ALA A 62 -7.23 0.35 9.48
N ILE A 63 -6.01 -0.14 9.32
CA ILE A 63 -5.71 -1.55 9.51
C ILE A 63 -6.04 -1.99 10.93
N LYS A 64 -5.63 -1.21 11.93
CA LYS A 64 -5.94 -1.53 13.33
C LYS A 64 -7.44 -1.60 13.58
N ALA A 65 -8.21 -0.72 12.97
CA ALA A 65 -9.65 -0.72 13.11
C ALA A 65 -10.30 -1.94 12.48
N MET A 66 -9.69 -2.53 11.47
CA MET A 66 -10.18 -3.74 10.81
C MET A 66 -9.83 -5.02 11.56
N LEU A 67 -8.83 -4.98 12.40
CA LEU A 67 -8.44 -6.14 13.19
C LEU A 67 -9.29 -6.23 14.45
#